data_49d260572c75fba193d22b8d60b70365
#
_entry.id   49d260572c75fba193d22b8d60b70365
#
_cell.length_a   1.000
_cell.length_b   1.000
_cell.length_c   1.000
_cell.angle_alpha   90.00
_cell.angle_beta   90.00
_cell.angle_gamma   90.00
#
_symmetry.space_group_name_H-M   'P 1'
#
loop_
_entity.id
_entity.type
_entity.pdbx_description
1 polymer ?
#
loop_
_entity_poly.entity_id
_entity_poly.type
_entity_poly.pdbx_seq_one_letter_code
_entity_poly.pdbx_strand_id
1 'polypeptide(L)'
;MSDAFSESLAYPQQKRRAVASRSYRVKINPSNGQTFTGGQTINIDMPSNLAGTYCNWNQCYLKFKANSQTEDLTLDRCGAYGFIERVQCQTAGAQIFDLPNWNVLMTILMDGDSSESYKAGVGNILLGTRGDVQRGEVLGSSDRVYCLPFVLHPFAMTTPHRLMPLFSLSPVQFKITLSSKALAGVSSAQTGALNFTEVELVCVFTELSPGAQSQVDQMTGGVYNMLASSYQNVGSTMGAGTVHTANLGISVSSLERVIVCHRPTGTVASGSAFNLGNRIKNTLTQYSIFINGEQYPARPVEVTGKGAEALGEFLLSDHSLVNFDKQSSLTLAVGSNGLTAPQPFNGRDAAGAAVAPLEPYSLDAAAGTTAGAIAANGAITASNIGSFITAVETETGLSDGKSARIYSGISTISSTVNYRGVYSAGQAAQLDFFAQFTVMLSLNMRGTGVYAISV
;
A
#
# COMPACT_ATOMS: atom_id res chain seq x y z
N MET A 1 8.90 -22.16 43.09
CA MET A 1 9.16 -20.72 42.93
C MET A 1 10.00 -20.55 41.67
N SER A 2 9.41 -20.10 40.59
CA SER A 2 10.17 -19.76 39.38
C SER A 2 10.65 -18.35 39.59
N ASP A 3 11.96 -18.20 39.86
CA ASP A 3 12.59 -16.91 39.87
C ASP A 3 12.54 -16.32 38.47
N ALA A 4 11.69 -15.31 38.28
CA ALA A 4 11.67 -14.54 37.06
C ALA A 4 12.92 -13.67 36.99
N PHE A 5 13.97 -14.18 36.39
CA PHE A 5 15.13 -13.37 36.05
C PHE A 5 14.72 -12.29 35.03
N SER A 6 15.04 -11.04 35.35
CA SER A 6 14.87 -9.94 34.39
C SER A 6 15.66 -10.23 33.12
N GLU A 7 15.11 -9.98 31.95
CA GLU A 7 15.81 -10.09 30.66
C GLU A 7 17.14 -9.28 30.65
N SER A 8 17.22 -8.21 31.43
CA SER A 8 18.42 -7.40 31.56
C SER A 8 19.58 -8.14 32.27
N LEU A 9 19.30 -9.24 32.97
CA LEU A 9 20.27 -10.10 33.61
C LEU A 9 20.56 -11.39 32.82
N ALA A 10 19.89 -11.60 31.72
CA ALA A 10 20.11 -12.74 30.84
C ALA A 10 21.32 -12.51 29.94
N TYR A 11 22.51 -12.83 30.42
CA TYR A 11 23.72 -12.76 29.59
C TYR A 11 23.79 -13.95 28.64
N PRO A 12 23.96 -13.72 27.31
CA PRO A 12 24.08 -14.82 26.36
C PRO A 12 25.32 -15.67 26.65
N GLN A 13 25.13 -16.94 26.90
CA GLN A 13 26.22 -17.89 27.20
C GLN A 13 27.16 -18.12 25.99
N GLN A 14 26.70 -17.83 24.78
CA GLN A 14 27.52 -17.97 23.57
C GLN A 14 27.94 -16.60 23.05
N LYS A 15 29.24 -16.43 22.81
CA LYS A 15 29.77 -15.27 22.10
C LYS A 15 29.22 -15.30 20.67
N ARG A 16 28.28 -14.39 20.34
CA ARG A 16 27.87 -14.16 18.96
C ARG A 16 29.06 -13.59 18.19
N ARG A 17 29.65 -14.41 17.33
CA ARG A 17 30.71 -13.93 16.43
C ARG A 17 30.05 -13.21 15.27
N ALA A 18 30.64 -12.10 14.83
CA ALA A 18 30.24 -11.45 13.61
C ALA A 18 30.45 -12.42 12.43
N VAL A 19 29.43 -12.58 11.61
CA VAL A 19 29.54 -13.36 10.38
C VAL A 19 30.43 -12.59 9.41
N ALA A 20 31.43 -13.25 8.82
CA ALA A 20 32.25 -12.62 7.79
C ALA A 20 31.38 -12.33 6.54
N SER A 21 31.04 -11.08 6.37
CA SER A 21 30.17 -10.61 5.31
C SER A 21 30.57 -9.20 4.88
N ARG A 22 30.24 -8.84 3.66
CA ARG A 22 30.30 -7.45 3.18
C ARG A 22 28.96 -7.03 2.59
N SER A 23 28.58 -5.78 2.79
CA SER A 23 27.40 -5.19 2.17
C SER A 23 27.81 -4.06 1.24
N TYR A 24 27.14 -3.98 0.09
CA TYR A 24 27.39 -2.93 -0.91
C TYR A 24 26.10 -2.57 -1.64
N ARG A 25 26.06 -1.36 -2.18
CA ARG A 25 24.93 -0.89 -2.97
C ARG A 25 25.15 -1.17 -4.44
N VAL A 26 24.09 -1.65 -5.09
CA VAL A 26 24.05 -1.89 -6.53
C VAL A 26 22.91 -1.09 -7.12
N LYS A 27 23.16 -0.46 -8.27
CA LYS A 27 22.15 0.21 -9.08
C LYS A 27 21.83 -0.69 -10.25
N ILE A 28 20.56 -1.00 -10.40
CA ILE A 28 20.03 -1.84 -11.47
C ILE A 28 19.22 -0.95 -12.39
N ASN A 29 19.67 -0.84 -13.63
CA ASN A 29 18.97 -0.07 -14.66
C ASN A 29 17.86 -0.94 -15.27
N PRO A 30 16.74 -0.33 -15.69
CA PRO A 30 15.72 -1.04 -16.46
C PRO A 30 16.29 -1.59 -17.77
N SER A 31 15.83 -2.77 -18.16
CA SER A 31 16.28 -3.45 -19.40
C SER A 31 15.69 -2.83 -20.67
N ASN A 32 14.60 -2.08 -20.56
CA ASN A 32 13.88 -1.48 -21.69
C ASN A 32 14.09 0.03 -21.84
N GLY A 33 15.07 0.63 -21.17
CA GLY A 33 15.42 2.05 -21.30
C GLY A 33 15.61 2.75 -19.96
N GLN A 34 15.92 4.05 -19.99
CA GLN A 34 16.11 4.88 -18.79
C GLN A 34 15.18 6.10 -18.75
N THR A 35 14.43 6.30 -19.84
CA THR A 35 13.46 7.40 -19.99
C THR A 35 12.11 6.82 -20.32
N PHE A 36 11.09 7.23 -19.57
CA PHE A 36 9.74 6.75 -19.72
C PHE A 36 8.75 7.90 -19.62
N THR A 37 7.56 7.67 -20.14
CA THR A 37 6.41 8.57 -19.98
C THR A 37 5.28 7.87 -19.21
N GLY A 38 4.36 8.65 -18.65
CA GLY A 38 3.19 8.09 -17.97
C GLY A 38 2.45 7.06 -18.85
N GLY A 39 2.00 5.97 -18.26
CA GLY A 39 1.37 4.83 -18.93
C GLY A 39 2.33 3.78 -19.48
N GLN A 40 3.64 4.02 -19.49
CA GLN A 40 4.64 3.02 -19.93
C GLN A 40 5.01 2.05 -18.81
N THR A 41 5.57 0.91 -19.19
CA THR A 41 6.04 -0.12 -18.26
C THR A 41 7.56 -0.12 -18.20
N ILE A 42 8.10 -0.13 -16.98
CA ILE A 42 9.52 -0.26 -16.66
C ILE A 42 9.79 -1.73 -16.36
N ASN A 43 10.78 -2.34 -17.03
CA ASN A 43 11.21 -3.71 -16.79
C ASN A 43 12.55 -3.71 -16.07
N ILE A 44 12.60 -4.28 -14.88
CA ILE A 44 13.81 -4.40 -14.06
C ILE A 44 14.13 -5.87 -13.86
N ASP A 45 15.26 -6.30 -14.39
CA ASP A 45 15.74 -7.68 -14.26
C ASP A 45 16.69 -7.78 -13.06
N MET A 46 16.29 -8.58 -12.06
CA MET A 46 17.14 -8.81 -10.89
C MET A 46 18.31 -9.71 -11.25
N PRO A 47 19.52 -9.37 -10.82
CA PRO A 47 20.67 -10.26 -11.01
C PRO A 47 20.45 -11.59 -10.30
N SER A 48 20.75 -12.67 -10.97
CA SER A 48 20.65 -14.05 -10.49
C SER A 48 22.00 -14.74 -10.53
N ASN A 49 22.09 -15.90 -9.90
CA ASN A 49 23.30 -16.73 -9.87
C ASN A 49 24.53 -16.06 -9.22
N LEU A 50 24.31 -15.14 -8.28
CA LEU A 50 25.36 -14.49 -7.50
C LEU A 50 25.70 -15.31 -6.26
N ALA A 51 26.78 -16.09 -6.31
CA ALA A 51 27.18 -17.00 -5.23
C ALA A 51 27.29 -16.27 -3.87
N GLY A 52 26.65 -16.83 -2.84
CA GLY A 52 26.69 -16.30 -1.46
C GLY A 52 26.11 -14.91 -1.25
N THR A 53 25.40 -14.36 -2.26
CA THR A 53 24.87 -12.99 -2.23
C THR A 53 23.38 -12.98 -1.94
N TYR A 54 22.98 -12.07 -1.06
CA TYR A 54 21.60 -11.85 -0.63
C TYR A 54 21.18 -10.42 -0.90
N CYS A 55 19.92 -10.20 -1.24
CA CYS A 55 19.31 -8.87 -1.36
C CYS A 55 18.54 -8.51 -0.08
N ASN A 56 18.79 -7.33 0.46
CA ASN A 56 18.04 -6.76 1.58
C ASN A 56 16.98 -5.80 1.07
N TRP A 57 15.77 -6.28 0.87
CA TRP A 57 14.67 -5.47 0.34
C TRP A 57 14.23 -4.32 1.23
N ASN A 58 14.45 -4.39 2.54
CA ASN A 58 14.15 -3.28 3.46
C ASN A 58 14.98 -2.02 3.21
N GLN A 59 16.06 -2.15 2.45
CA GLN A 59 16.97 -1.06 2.10
C GLN A 59 16.98 -0.76 0.59
N CYS A 60 16.03 -1.33 -0.15
CA CYS A 60 15.88 -1.12 -1.58
C CYS A 60 14.89 0.00 -1.88
N TYR A 61 15.20 0.83 -2.88
CA TYR A 61 14.33 1.90 -3.31
C TYR A 61 14.46 2.13 -4.82
N LEU A 62 13.36 2.54 -5.43
CA LEU A 62 13.32 3.01 -6.80
C LEU A 62 13.67 4.50 -6.83
N LYS A 63 14.71 4.86 -7.56
CA LYS A 63 15.14 6.24 -7.76
C LYS A 63 14.85 6.66 -9.19
N PHE A 64 14.30 7.83 -9.36
CA PHE A 64 14.07 8.45 -10.66
C PHE A 64 13.93 9.95 -10.54
N LYS A 65 14.05 10.64 -11.66
CA LYS A 65 13.65 12.03 -11.82
C LYS A 65 12.31 12.07 -12.54
N ALA A 66 11.42 12.96 -12.11
CA ALA A 66 10.17 13.19 -12.80
C ALA A 66 9.92 14.68 -13.01
N ASN A 67 9.23 15.00 -14.10
CA ASN A 67 8.74 16.34 -14.40
C ASN A 67 7.40 16.29 -15.15
N SER A 68 6.65 17.37 -15.07
CA SER A 68 5.44 17.60 -15.87
C SER A 68 5.79 18.61 -16.97
N GLN A 69 5.72 18.20 -18.22
CA GLN A 69 6.28 18.95 -19.37
C GLN A 69 5.75 20.37 -19.53
N THR A 70 4.46 20.56 -19.46
CA THR A 70 3.82 21.84 -19.85
C THR A 70 3.02 22.50 -18.76
N GLU A 71 2.56 21.75 -17.79
CA GLU A 71 1.68 22.24 -16.74
C GLU A 71 1.99 21.61 -15.40
N ASP A 72 1.80 22.40 -14.36
CA ASP A 72 1.97 21.92 -13.01
C ASP A 72 1.01 20.78 -12.69
N LEU A 73 1.54 19.70 -12.17
CA LEU A 73 0.82 18.56 -11.69
C LEU A 73 0.86 18.55 -10.15
N THR A 74 -0.29 18.74 -9.53
CA THR A 74 -0.41 18.56 -8.09
C THR A 74 -0.58 17.07 -7.80
N LEU A 75 0.39 16.48 -7.13
CA LEU A 75 0.35 15.06 -6.76
C LEU A 75 -0.75 14.77 -5.75
N ASP A 76 -1.27 13.55 -5.75
CA ASP A 76 -2.17 13.06 -4.73
C ASP A 76 -1.44 12.89 -3.39
N ARG A 77 -2.16 12.67 -2.30
CA ARG A 77 -1.61 12.63 -0.93
C ARG A 77 -0.52 11.59 -0.69
N CYS A 78 -0.45 10.54 -1.49
CA CYS A 78 0.63 9.56 -1.44
C CYS A 78 1.92 10.03 -2.14
N GLY A 79 1.93 11.23 -2.73
CA GLY A 79 3.08 11.76 -3.44
C GLY A 79 3.51 10.88 -4.60
N ALA A 80 4.80 10.64 -4.73
CA ALA A 80 5.39 9.88 -5.83
C ALA A 80 4.96 8.41 -5.92
N TYR A 81 4.37 7.83 -4.88
CA TYR A 81 3.74 6.52 -5.00
C TYR A 81 2.56 6.52 -5.99
N GLY A 82 1.93 7.67 -6.21
CA GLY A 82 0.90 7.84 -7.23
C GLY A 82 1.38 7.60 -8.66
N PHE A 83 2.68 7.62 -8.91
CA PHE A 83 3.25 7.36 -10.23
C PHE A 83 3.24 5.87 -10.64
N ILE A 84 2.99 4.95 -9.74
CA ILE A 84 3.00 3.52 -10.01
C ILE A 84 1.58 2.98 -9.96
N GLU A 85 1.05 2.59 -11.11
CA GLU A 85 -0.31 2.04 -11.21
C GLU A 85 -0.36 0.54 -10.92
N ARG A 86 0.64 -0.20 -11.41
CA ARG A 86 0.68 -1.66 -11.29
C ARG A 86 2.09 -2.16 -11.07
N VAL A 87 2.24 -3.14 -10.22
CA VAL A 87 3.48 -3.86 -10.00
C VAL A 87 3.27 -5.35 -10.25
N GLN A 88 4.10 -5.92 -11.11
CA GLN A 88 4.12 -7.35 -11.39
C GLN A 88 5.51 -7.92 -11.11
N CYS A 89 5.56 -9.14 -10.64
CA CYS A 89 6.79 -9.90 -10.46
C CYS A 89 6.68 -11.23 -11.17
N GLN A 90 7.62 -11.53 -12.07
CA GLN A 90 7.65 -12.74 -12.88
C GLN A 90 8.98 -13.48 -12.72
N THR A 91 8.95 -14.78 -12.83
CA THR A 91 10.14 -15.64 -12.90
C THR A 91 9.93 -16.75 -13.90
N ALA A 92 10.88 -16.99 -14.81
CA ALA A 92 10.90 -18.10 -15.76
C ALA A 92 9.53 -18.45 -16.39
N GLY A 93 8.71 -17.42 -16.68
CA GLY A 93 7.38 -17.59 -17.27
C GLY A 93 6.23 -17.77 -16.27
N ALA A 94 6.51 -17.87 -14.97
CA ALA A 94 5.48 -17.87 -13.92
C ALA A 94 5.32 -16.48 -13.30
N GLN A 95 4.09 -16.04 -13.14
CA GLN A 95 3.77 -14.79 -12.43
C GLN A 95 3.67 -15.10 -10.94
N ILE A 96 4.54 -14.47 -10.14
CA ILE A 96 4.56 -14.63 -8.67
C ILE A 96 3.60 -13.63 -8.02
N PHE A 97 3.53 -12.42 -8.58
CA PHE A 97 2.79 -11.32 -8.01
C PHE A 97 2.25 -10.42 -9.11
N ASP A 98 1.04 -9.92 -8.91
CA ASP A 98 0.40 -8.95 -9.80
C ASP A 98 -0.60 -8.12 -9.00
N LEU A 99 -0.30 -6.85 -8.86
CA LEU A 99 -1.14 -5.93 -8.12
C LEU A 99 -1.48 -4.71 -8.99
N PRO A 100 -2.64 -4.69 -9.64
CA PRO A 100 -3.20 -3.49 -10.23
C PRO A 100 -3.70 -2.53 -9.14
N ASN A 101 -3.87 -1.26 -9.48
CA ASN A 101 -4.21 -0.20 -8.50
C ASN A 101 -3.27 -0.16 -7.28
N TRP A 102 -1.99 -0.46 -7.51
CA TRP A 102 -0.95 -0.45 -6.49
C TRP A 102 -0.87 0.91 -5.76
N ASN A 103 -1.00 2.00 -6.49
CA ASN A 103 -1.04 3.37 -5.97
C ASN A 103 -2.21 3.62 -5.01
N VAL A 104 -3.38 3.05 -5.29
CA VAL A 104 -4.57 3.17 -4.42
C VAL A 104 -4.29 2.48 -3.08
N LEU A 105 -3.78 1.25 -3.12
CA LEU A 105 -3.41 0.52 -1.90
C LEU A 105 -2.33 1.25 -1.11
N MET A 106 -1.28 1.75 -1.78
CA MET A 106 -0.25 2.55 -1.12
C MET A 106 -0.80 3.80 -0.44
N THR A 107 -1.77 4.47 -1.08
CA THR A 107 -2.43 5.64 -0.47
C THR A 107 -3.19 5.24 0.80
N ILE A 108 -3.88 4.10 0.78
CA ILE A 108 -4.61 3.57 1.94
C ILE A 108 -3.63 3.25 3.09
N LEU A 109 -2.57 2.51 2.79
CA LEU A 109 -1.58 2.12 3.81
C LEU A 109 -0.81 3.33 4.35
N MET A 110 -0.48 4.30 3.49
CA MET A 110 0.14 5.54 3.97
C MET A 110 -0.78 6.36 4.88
N ASP A 111 -2.08 6.36 4.64
CA ASP A 111 -3.03 7.03 5.53
C ASP A 111 -3.19 6.27 6.85
N GLY A 112 -3.16 4.93 6.82
CA GLY A 112 -3.24 4.09 8.01
C GLY A 112 -1.98 4.10 8.87
N ASP A 113 -0.79 4.06 8.23
CA ASP A 113 0.48 3.77 8.91
C ASP A 113 1.42 4.96 9.06
N SER A 114 1.17 6.06 8.35
CA SER A 114 2.07 7.21 8.37
C SER A 114 1.50 8.37 9.15
N SER A 115 2.32 8.95 10.04
CA SER A 115 2.00 10.19 10.72
C SER A 115 2.10 11.39 9.78
N GLU A 116 1.44 12.48 10.15
CA GLU A 116 1.62 13.77 9.47
C GLU A 116 3.05 14.27 9.53
N SER A 117 3.68 14.11 10.69
CA SER A 117 5.09 14.50 10.87
C SER A 117 5.99 13.75 9.88
N TYR A 118 5.73 12.46 9.62
CA TYR A 118 6.45 11.73 8.59
C TYR A 118 6.19 12.32 7.21
N LYS A 119 4.93 12.56 6.86
CA LYS A 119 4.53 13.11 5.55
C LYS A 119 5.10 14.51 5.32
N ALA A 120 5.12 15.37 6.35
CA ALA A 120 5.66 16.72 6.28
C ALA A 120 7.21 16.76 6.26
N GLY A 121 7.85 15.79 6.87
CA GLY A 121 9.30 15.69 7.02
C GLY A 121 9.96 14.79 5.97
N VAL A 122 10.28 13.58 6.36
CA VAL A 122 11.02 12.61 5.50
C VAL A 122 10.23 12.27 4.24
N GLY A 123 8.93 12.05 4.37
CA GLY A 123 8.05 11.76 3.23
C GLY A 123 8.01 12.89 2.22
N ASN A 124 8.06 14.15 2.66
CA ASN A 124 8.12 15.30 1.75
C ASN A 124 9.40 15.24 0.88
N ILE A 125 10.54 14.99 1.50
CA ILE A 125 11.83 14.98 0.79
C ILE A 125 11.92 13.80 -0.17
N LEU A 126 11.54 12.59 0.27
CA LEU A 126 11.68 11.37 -0.51
C LEU A 126 10.59 11.17 -1.55
N LEU A 127 9.36 11.55 -1.22
CA LEU A 127 8.14 11.18 -1.94
C LEU A 127 7.33 12.38 -2.42
N GLY A 128 7.64 13.59 -1.95
CA GLY A 128 6.81 14.77 -2.25
C GLY A 128 5.44 14.74 -1.55
N THR A 129 5.31 14.05 -0.42
CA THR A 129 4.09 14.09 0.40
C THR A 129 4.04 15.37 1.22
N ARG A 130 2.85 15.73 1.70
CA ARG A 130 2.66 16.87 2.63
C ARG A 130 1.82 16.40 3.81
N GLY A 131 2.14 16.92 4.99
CA GLY A 131 1.46 16.54 6.21
C GLY A 131 0.20 17.34 6.47
N ASP A 132 0.22 18.61 6.11
CA ASP A 132 -0.78 19.61 6.46
C ASP A 132 -1.97 19.70 5.49
N VAL A 133 -1.89 19.03 4.34
CA VAL A 133 -2.90 19.09 3.28
C VAL A 133 -3.13 17.71 2.66
N GLN A 134 -4.33 17.52 2.14
CA GLN A 134 -4.75 16.26 1.50
C GLN A 134 -4.23 16.10 0.06
N ARG A 135 -3.04 16.59 -0.19
CA ARG A 135 -2.37 16.52 -1.50
C ARG A 135 -0.87 16.36 -1.32
N GLY A 136 -0.18 15.94 -2.36
CA GLY A 136 1.26 15.98 -2.46
C GLY A 136 1.78 17.35 -2.91
N GLU A 137 3.05 17.40 -3.26
CA GLU A 137 3.68 18.59 -3.82
C GLU A 137 3.19 18.90 -5.24
N VAL A 138 3.55 20.08 -5.71
CA VAL A 138 3.34 20.49 -7.10
C VAL A 138 4.59 20.16 -7.90
N LEU A 139 4.43 19.30 -8.90
CA LEU A 139 5.47 18.93 -9.85
C LEU A 139 5.36 19.80 -11.08
N GLY A 140 6.37 20.65 -11.32
CA GLY A 140 6.46 21.52 -12.48
C GLY A 140 7.29 20.92 -13.63
N SER A 141 7.74 21.80 -14.51
CA SER A 141 8.59 21.44 -15.66
C SER A 141 10.04 21.11 -15.29
N SER A 142 10.48 21.45 -14.08
CA SER A 142 11.82 21.12 -13.58
C SER A 142 11.87 19.70 -13.03
N ASP A 143 12.99 19.01 -13.30
CA ASP A 143 13.22 17.67 -12.78
C ASP A 143 13.27 17.64 -11.26
N ARG A 144 12.47 16.76 -10.66
CA ARG A 144 12.51 16.43 -9.26
C ARG A 144 12.98 14.99 -9.06
N VAL A 145 13.92 14.80 -8.13
CA VAL A 145 14.41 13.46 -7.75
C VAL A 145 13.51 12.86 -6.69
N TYR A 146 13.10 11.62 -6.90
CA TYR A 146 12.36 10.80 -5.94
C TYR A 146 13.14 9.55 -5.58
N CYS A 147 12.99 9.13 -4.33
CA CYS A 147 13.54 7.88 -3.82
C CYS A 147 12.40 7.11 -3.13
N LEU A 148 11.76 6.22 -3.88
CA LEU A 148 10.63 5.43 -3.41
C LEU A 148 11.11 4.15 -2.76
N PRO A 149 10.89 3.91 -1.44
CA PRO A 149 10.99 2.56 -0.89
C PRO A 149 10.13 1.59 -1.70
N PHE A 150 10.77 0.58 -2.28
CA PHE A 150 10.07 -0.39 -3.13
C PHE A 150 9.51 -1.51 -2.27
N VAL A 151 8.28 -1.30 -1.83
CA VAL A 151 7.52 -2.16 -0.90
C VAL A 151 6.30 -2.78 -1.59
N LEU A 152 5.45 -3.49 -0.86
CA LEU A 152 4.25 -4.16 -1.35
C LEU A 152 4.52 -5.15 -2.49
N HIS A 153 5.53 -5.97 -2.30
CA HIS A 153 5.74 -7.18 -3.10
C HIS A 153 6.24 -8.31 -2.17
N PRO A 154 6.02 -9.57 -2.49
CA PRO A 154 6.25 -10.68 -1.53
C PRO A 154 7.67 -10.74 -0.98
N PHE A 155 8.69 -10.39 -1.76
CA PHE A 155 10.08 -10.41 -1.28
C PHE A 155 10.39 -9.31 -0.23
N ALA A 156 9.69 -8.18 -0.27
CA ALA A 156 9.83 -7.11 0.72
C ALA A 156 8.96 -7.37 1.96
N MET A 157 7.88 -8.11 1.82
CA MET A 157 6.87 -8.35 2.87
C MET A 157 7.08 -9.67 3.61
N THR A 158 8.32 -10.15 3.69
CA THR A 158 8.62 -11.39 4.43
C THR A 158 8.53 -11.20 5.94
N THR A 159 7.95 -12.17 6.64
CA THR A 159 7.81 -12.16 8.11
C THR A 159 8.46 -13.41 8.71
N PRO A 160 9.45 -13.29 9.62
CA PRO A 160 10.24 -12.09 9.87
C PRO A 160 11.06 -11.69 8.64
N HIS A 161 11.53 -10.45 8.58
CA HIS A 161 12.31 -9.98 7.44
C HIS A 161 13.48 -10.90 7.10
N ARG A 162 13.46 -11.44 5.89
CA ARG A 162 14.48 -12.36 5.39
C ARG A 162 15.25 -11.73 4.26
N LEU A 163 16.54 -12.02 4.21
CA LEU A 163 17.37 -11.67 3.07
C LEU A 163 17.07 -12.64 1.92
N MET A 164 16.80 -12.11 0.73
CA MET A 164 16.49 -12.90 -0.46
C MET A 164 17.78 -13.45 -1.10
N PRO A 165 17.97 -14.76 -1.19
CA PRO A 165 19.17 -15.36 -1.75
C PRO A 165 19.18 -15.26 -3.28
N LEU A 166 20.12 -14.48 -3.85
CA LEU A 166 20.21 -14.26 -5.29
C LEU A 166 20.86 -15.43 -6.06
N PHE A 167 21.56 -16.30 -5.37
CA PHE A 167 22.20 -17.48 -5.97
C PHE A 167 21.22 -18.63 -6.27
N SER A 168 20.08 -18.66 -5.61
CA SER A 168 19.04 -19.68 -5.82
C SER A 168 17.86 -19.19 -6.64
N LEU A 169 17.96 -17.99 -7.20
CA LEU A 169 16.89 -17.42 -8.01
C LEU A 169 17.01 -17.82 -9.47
N SER A 170 15.91 -18.23 -10.06
CA SER A 170 15.67 -18.02 -11.48
C SER A 170 15.61 -16.53 -11.78
N PRO A 171 15.86 -16.07 -13.02
CA PRO A 171 15.73 -14.67 -13.36
C PRO A 171 14.38 -14.12 -12.92
N VAL A 172 14.40 -13.15 -12.02
CA VAL A 172 13.21 -12.44 -11.53
C VAL A 172 13.14 -11.10 -12.23
N GLN A 173 12.02 -10.82 -12.86
CA GLN A 173 11.73 -9.55 -13.51
C GLN A 173 10.59 -8.84 -12.78
N PHE A 174 10.82 -7.59 -12.42
CA PHE A 174 9.77 -6.67 -12.01
C PHE A 174 9.30 -5.85 -13.21
N LYS A 175 7.99 -5.80 -13.40
CA LYS A 175 7.33 -4.93 -14.37
C LYS A 175 6.53 -3.90 -13.60
N ILE A 176 6.91 -2.64 -13.73
CA ILE A 176 6.31 -1.51 -13.04
C ILE A 176 5.60 -0.67 -14.10
N THR A 177 4.27 -0.68 -14.10
CA THR A 177 3.49 0.18 -14.99
C THR A 177 3.29 1.54 -14.36
N LEU A 178 3.69 2.58 -15.06
CA LEU A 178 3.54 3.95 -14.61
C LEU A 178 2.12 4.45 -14.81
N SER A 179 1.64 5.25 -13.87
CA SER A 179 0.35 5.94 -13.97
C SER A 179 0.36 6.96 -15.08
N SER A 180 -0.78 7.15 -15.73
CA SER A 180 -0.98 8.32 -16.58
C SER A 180 -0.96 9.61 -15.74
N LYS A 181 -0.75 10.76 -16.39
CA LYS A 181 -0.77 12.08 -15.72
C LYS A 181 -2.09 12.29 -14.96
N ALA A 182 -3.20 11.88 -15.55
CA ALA A 182 -4.54 12.01 -14.99
C ALA A 182 -4.78 11.12 -13.75
N LEU A 183 -4.07 10.01 -13.62
CA LEU A 183 -4.17 9.13 -12.43
C LEU A 183 -3.19 9.55 -11.33
N ALA A 184 -2.04 10.11 -11.69
CA ALA A 184 -1.01 10.46 -10.72
C ALA A 184 -1.35 11.70 -9.88
N GLY A 185 -2.18 12.59 -10.41
CA GLY A 185 -2.55 13.84 -9.72
C GLY A 185 -3.49 14.71 -10.53
N VAL A 186 -3.61 15.95 -10.14
CA VAL A 186 -4.51 16.93 -10.73
C VAL A 186 -3.72 18.04 -11.42
N SER A 187 -4.14 18.41 -12.60
CA SER A 187 -3.57 19.51 -13.41
C SER A 187 -4.69 20.38 -13.99
N SER A 188 -4.41 21.66 -14.22
CA SER A 188 -5.37 22.63 -14.81
C SER A 188 -5.82 22.23 -16.20
N ALA A 189 -4.94 21.63 -16.99
CA ALA A 189 -5.26 20.96 -18.23
C ALA A 189 -4.41 19.68 -18.32
N GLN A 190 -4.91 18.65 -18.98
CA GLN A 190 -4.20 17.37 -19.10
C GLN A 190 -3.27 17.31 -20.30
N THR A 191 -2.74 18.47 -20.71
CA THR A 191 -1.80 18.57 -21.82
C THR A 191 -0.37 18.27 -21.37
N GLY A 192 0.45 17.75 -22.27
CA GLY A 192 1.83 17.34 -21.99
C GLY A 192 1.94 15.99 -21.26
N ALA A 193 3.12 15.45 -21.31
CA ALA A 193 3.44 14.16 -20.71
C ALA A 193 4.00 14.31 -19.29
N LEU A 194 3.78 13.31 -18.47
CA LEU A 194 4.54 13.07 -17.26
C LEU A 194 5.78 12.26 -17.65
N ASN A 195 6.96 12.85 -17.48
CA ASN A 195 8.23 12.24 -17.88
C ASN A 195 8.99 11.70 -16.68
N PHE A 196 9.67 10.58 -16.91
CA PHE A 196 10.56 9.93 -15.96
C PHE A 196 11.90 9.69 -16.60
N THR A 197 12.97 10.09 -15.93
CA THR A 197 14.34 9.95 -16.41
C THR A 197 15.23 9.38 -15.31
N GLU A 198 16.38 8.82 -15.69
CA GLU A 198 17.36 8.24 -14.76
C GLU A 198 16.71 7.23 -13.80
N VAL A 199 15.87 6.35 -14.32
CA VAL A 199 15.20 5.33 -13.51
C VAL A 199 16.20 4.25 -13.11
N GLU A 200 16.38 4.04 -11.81
CA GLU A 200 17.31 3.07 -11.23
C GLU A 200 16.64 2.38 -10.04
N LEU A 201 16.75 1.06 -9.94
CA LEU A 201 16.47 0.34 -8.70
C LEU A 201 17.76 0.22 -7.90
N VAL A 202 17.81 0.84 -6.73
CA VAL A 202 18.97 0.79 -5.83
C VAL A 202 18.74 -0.29 -4.81
N CYS A 203 19.60 -1.33 -4.83
CA CYS A 203 19.53 -2.46 -3.92
C CYS A 203 20.75 -2.51 -3.01
N VAL A 204 20.57 -3.07 -1.82
CA VAL A 204 21.66 -3.41 -0.91
C VAL A 204 21.88 -4.91 -0.94
N PHE A 205 23.06 -5.32 -1.40
CA PHE A 205 23.46 -6.70 -1.45
C PHE A 205 24.41 -7.01 -0.29
N THR A 206 24.21 -8.17 0.31
CA THR A 206 25.06 -8.70 1.38
C THR A 206 25.65 -10.03 0.91
N GLU A 207 26.97 -10.09 0.83
CA GLU A 207 27.71 -11.28 0.43
C GLU A 207 28.31 -11.95 1.68
N LEU A 208 28.05 -13.23 1.85
CA LEU A 208 28.58 -14.04 2.92
C LEU A 208 29.89 -14.69 2.50
N SER A 209 30.80 -14.92 3.45
CA SER A 209 31.99 -15.75 3.20
C SER A 209 31.56 -17.19 2.88
N PRO A 210 32.35 -17.94 2.11
CA PRO A 210 32.03 -19.33 1.74
C PRO A 210 31.76 -20.24 2.96
N GLY A 211 32.48 -20.04 4.06
CA GLY A 211 32.26 -20.81 5.29
C GLY A 211 30.93 -20.46 5.97
N ALA A 212 30.54 -19.19 5.97
CA ALA A 212 29.25 -18.78 6.51
C ALA A 212 28.10 -19.25 5.63
N GLN A 213 28.27 -19.19 4.31
CA GLN A 213 27.28 -19.70 3.35
C GLN A 213 27.06 -21.21 3.54
N SER A 214 28.12 -21.99 3.65
CA SER A 214 28.03 -23.44 3.89
C SER A 214 27.27 -23.79 5.17
N GLN A 215 27.43 -22.99 6.23
CA GLN A 215 26.65 -23.19 7.46
C GLN A 215 25.15 -22.92 7.24
N VAL A 216 24.80 -21.84 6.52
CA VAL A 216 23.41 -21.54 6.20
C VAL A 216 22.80 -22.66 5.33
N ASP A 217 23.54 -23.13 4.34
CA ASP A 217 23.11 -24.23 3.45
C ASP A 217 22.88 -25.54 4.21
N GLN A 218 23.73 -25.86 5.17
CA GLN A 218 23.54 -27.02 6.04
C GLN A 218 22.29 -26.87 6.94
N MET A 219 22.05 -25.67 7.46
CA MET A 219 20.88 -25.40 8.31
C MET A 219 19.57 -25.46 7.53
N THR A 220 19.56 -25.02 6.28
CA THR A 220 18.36 -24.95 5.42
C THR A 220 18.13 -26.21 4.57
N GLY A 221 19.11 -27.09 4.52
CA GLY A 221 19.09 -28.24 3.60
C GLY A 221 19.08 -27.84 2.12
N GLY A 222 19.49 -26.60 1.81
CA GLY A 222 19.51 -26.04 0.46
C GLY A 222 18.15 -25.55 -0.06
N VAL A 223 17.14 -25.47 0.81
CA VAL A 223 15.82 -24.91 0.50
C VAL A 223 15.58 -23.71 1.39
N TYR A 224 15.30 -22.56 0.77
CA TYR A 224 15.06 -21.31 1.47
C TYR A 224 13.56 -21.00 1.42
N ASN A 225 12.88 -21.30 2.50
CA ASN A 225 11.47 -20.98 2.66
C ASN A 225 11.29 -19.62 3.35
N MET A 226 10.54 -18.75 2.73
CA MET A 226 10.20 -17.44 3.26
C MET A 226 8.69 -17.28 3.25
N LEU A 227 8.13 -16.94 4.39
CA LEU A 227 6.73 -16.57 4.48
C LEU A 227 6.61 -15.07 4.24
N ALA A 228 5.66 -14.69 3.43
CA ALA A 228 5.43 -13.30 3.06
C ALA A 228 3.95 -13.01 2.96
N SER A 229 3.56 -11.78 3.23
CA SER A 229 2.23 -11.30 2.88
C SER A 229 2.20 -10.87 1.42
N SER A 230 1.06 -11.05 0.78
CA SER A 230 0.80 -10.65 -0.60
C SER A 230 -0.57 -10.01 -0.70
N TYR A 231 -0.81 -9.30 -1.79
CA TYR A 231 -2.09 -8.64 -2.04
C TYR A 231 -2.65 -9.04 -3.39
N GLN A 232 -3.98 -9.15 -3.45
CA GLN A 232 -4.75 -9.26 -4.68
C GLN A 232 -5.77 -8.13 -4.73
N ASN A 233 -5.88 -7.47 -5.88
CA ASN A 233 -6.90 -6.45 -6.11
C ASN A 233 -8.05 -7.03 -6.95
N VAL A 234 -9.28 -6.74 -6.55
CA VAL A 234 -10.48 -7.02 -7.31
C VAL A 234 -11.30 -5.74 -7.41
N GLY A 235 -11.68 -5.35 -8.61
CA GLY A 235 -12.53 -4.19 -8.85
C GLY A 235 -13.98 -4.59 -9.09
N SER A 236 -14.92 -3.80 -8.56
CA SER A 236 -16.36 -3.93 -8.87
C SER A 236 -16.97 -2.56 -9.08
N THR A 237 -17.86 -2.43 -10.03
CA THR A 237 -18.61 -1.19 -10.24
C THR A 237 -19.98 -1.32 -9.61
N MET A 238 -20.30 -0.40 -8.73
CA MET A 238 -21.62 -0.28 -8.11
C MET A 238 -22.48 0.71 -8.88
N GLY A 239 -23.71 0.32 -9.22
CA GLY A 239 -24.74 1.25 -9.67
C GLY A 239 -25.45 1.93 -8.49
N ALA A 240 -26.37 2.85 -8.80
CA ALA A 240 -27.26 3.42 -7.79
C ALA A 240 -28.14 2.32 -7.18
N GLY A 241 -28.17 2.22 -5.85
CA GLY A 241 -28.97 1.19 -5.17
C GLY A 241 -28.71 1.14 -3.68
N THR A 242 -29.56 0.43 -2.96
CA THR A 242 -29.48 0.30 -1.49
C THR A 242 -28.71 -0.93 -1.04
N VAL A 243 -28.48 -1.89 -1.92
CA VAL A 243 -27.67 -3.08 -1.62
C VAL A 243 -26.76 -3.37 -2.79
N HIS A 244 -25.49 -3.58 -2.49
CA HIS A 244 -24.52 -4.05 -3.47
C HIS A 244 -23.84 -5.32 -2.97
N THR A 245 -23.80 -6.34 -3.83
CA THR A 245 -23.09 -7.59 -3.57
C THR A 245 -22.09 -7.82 -4.69
N ALA A 246 -20.83 -8.08 -4.30
CA ALA A 246 -19.76 -8.36 -5.24
C ALA A 246 -19.11 -9.71 -4.91
N ASN A 247 -18.93 -10.57 -5.90
CA ASN A 247 -18.11 -11.76 -5.78
C ASN A 247 -16.65 -11.38 -6.02
N LEU A 248 -15.79 -11.66 -5.04
CA LEU A 248 -14.41 -11.22 -5.06
C LEU A 248 -13.46 -12.21 -5.77
N GLY A 249 -13.89 -13.44 -6.02
CA GLY A 249 -13.07 -14.44 -6.73
C GLY A 249 -11.72 -14.72 -6.06
N ILE A 250 -11.63 -14.57 -4.74
CA ILE A 250 -10.41 -14.78 -3.96
C ILE A 250 -10.31 -16.26 -3.62
N SER A 251 -9.22 -16.91 -4.00
CA SER A 251 -8.96 -18.33 -3.72
C SER A 251 -7.54 -18.47 -3.16
N VAL A 252 -7.43 -18.36 -1.85
CA VAL A 252 -6.15 -18.40 -1.12
C VAL A 252 -6.28 -19.30 0.10
N SER A 253 -5.16 -19.83 0.58
CA SER A 253 -5.19 -20.75 1.74
C SER A 253 -5.22 -20.01 3.07
N SER A 254 -4.79 -18.77 3.14
CA SER A 254 -4.73 -17.99 4.36
C SER A 254 -5.06 -16.52 4.09
N LEU A 255 -6.35 -16.18 4.01
CA LEU A 255 -6.83 -14.82 3.87
C LEU A 255 -6.72 -14.10 5.22
N GLU A 256 -5.93 -13.03 5.28
CA GLU A 256 -5.68 -12.25 6.50
C GLU A 256 -6.72 -11.14 6.69
N ARG A 257 -6.94 -10.35 5.63
CA ARG A 257 -7.93 -9.26 5.65
C ARG A 257 -8.38 -8.87 4.24
N VAL A 258 -9.52 -8.21 4.19
CA VAL A 258 -10.02 -7.57 2.96
C VAL A 258 -10.27 -6.09 3.26
N ILE A 259 -9.54 -5.21 2.56
CA ILE A 259 -9.73 -3.76 2.62
C ILE A 259 -10.65 -3.36 1.48
N VAL A 260 -11.63 -2.50 1.76
CA VAL A 260 -12.61 -2.03 0.78
C VAL A 260 -12.56 -0.51 0.67
N CYS A 261 -12.46 0.00 -0.55
CA CYS A 261 -12.39 1.41 -0.85
C CYS A 261 -13.45 1.78 -1.90
N HIS A 262 -14.25 2.81 -1.62
CA HIS A 262 -15.21 3.36 -2.57
C HIS A 262 -14.64 4.62 -3.19
N ARG A 263 -14.60 4.68 -4.53
CA ARG A 263 -14.16 5.85 -5.28
C ARG A 263 -15.28 6.36 -6.21
N PRO A 264 -15.45 7.69 -6.38
CA PRO A 264 -16.45 8.23 -7.30
C PRO A 264 -16.14 7.82 -8.76
N THR A 265 -17.07 7.25 -9.48
CA THR A 265 -16.88 6.82 -10.88
C THR A 265 -16.56 7.98 -11.82
N GLY A 266 -17.16 9.15 -11.60
CA GLY A 266 -16.97 10.32 -12.47
C GLY A 266 -15.62 11.02 -12.34
N THR A 267 -14.83 10.68 -11.34
CA THR A 267 -13.53 11.31 -11.08
C THR A 267 -12.35 10.42 -11.45
N VAL A 268 -12.56 9.14 -11.63
CA VAL A 268 -11.48 8.20 -11.98
C VAL A 268 -10.91 8.57 -13.34
N ALA A 269 -9.61 8.84 -13.38
CA ALA A 269 -8.86 9.27 -14.56
C ALA A 269 -9.34 10.59 -15.21
N SER A 270 -10.09 11.43 -14.50
CA SER A 270 -10.54 12.71 -15.05
C SER A 270 -9.41 13.75 -15.15
N GLY A 271 -8.36 13.63 -14.33
CA GLY A 271 -7.26 14.59 -14.21
C GLY A 271 -7.66 15.96 -13.64
N SER A 272 -8.94 16.20 -13.39
CA SER A 272 -9.46 17.39 -12.74
C SER A 272 -9.80 17.17 -11.26
N ALA A 273 -9.65 15.95 -10.78
CA ALA A 273 -9.90 15.56 -9.40
C ALA A 273 -8.88 14.52 -8.93
N PHE A 274 -8.62 14.48 -7.63
CA PHE A 274 -7.77 13.44 -7.04
C PHE A 274 -8.47 12.07 -7.13
N ASN A 275 -7.75 11.07 -7.58
CA ASN A 275 -8.30 9.74 -7.84
C ASN A 275 -7.91 8.71 -6.78
N LEU A 276 -6.75 8.88 -6.15
CA LEU A 276 -6.18 7.89 -5.23
C LEU A 276 -6.63 8.13 -3.80
N GLY A 277 -6.55 9.39 -3.37
CA GLY A 277 -6.90 9.81 -2.02
C GLY A 277 -8.37 10.19 -1.84
N ASN A 278 -9.15 10.24 -2.90
CA ASN A 278 -10.56 10.60 -2.81
C ASN A 278 -11.42 9.34 -2.62
N ARG A 279 -11.65 8.99 -1.37
CA ARG A 279 -12.46 7.85 -0.97
C ARG A 279 -13.71 8.34 -0.27
N ILE A 280 -14.85 7.80 -0.67
CA ILE A 280 -16.17 8.23 -0.21
C ILE A 280 -16.84 7.14 0.62
N LYS A 281 -17.69 7.55 1.56
CA LYS A 281 -18.57 6.65 2.32
C LYS A 281 -19.74 6.13 1.46
N ASN A 282 -20.18 6.93 0.50
CA ASN A 282 -21.27 6.62 -0.42
C ASN A 282 -22.57 6.22 0.29
N THR A 283 -22.88 6.87 1.42
CA THR A 283 -24.05 6.57 2.27
C THR A 283 -24.12 5.11 2.78
N LEU A 284 -22.98 4.43 2.87
CA LEU A 284 -22.88 3.08 3.43
C LEU A 284 -23.36 3.07 4.87
N THR A 285 -24.28 2.16 5.20
CA THR A 285 -24.83 1.98 6.55
C THR A 285 -24.32 0.71 7.24
N GLN A 286 -24.08 -0.33 6.46
CA GLN A 286 -23.57 -1.60 6.96
C GLN A 286 -22.76 -2.31 5.90
N TYR A 287 -21.78 -3.11 6.31
CA TYR A 287 -21.07 -4.01 5.41
C TYR A 287 -20.67 -5.31 6.10
N SER A 288 -20.44 -6.33 5.30
CA SER A 288 -19.96 -7.64 5.74
C SER A 288 -19.35 -8.40 4.56
N ILE A 289 -18.55 -9.41 4.87
CA ILE A 289 -18.02 -10.39 3.92
C ILE A 289 -18.62 -11.75 4.25
N PHE A 290 -18.97 -12.50 3.22
CA PHE A 290 -19.45 -13.87 3.35
C PHE A 290 -18.41 -14.81 2.72
N ILE A 291 -17.94 -15.77 3.49
CA ILE A 291 -17.03 -16.81 3.03
C ILE A 291 -17.79 -18.14 3.15
N ASN A 292 -18.03 -18.78 2.01
CA ASN A 292 -18.81 -20.03 1.92
C ASN A 292 -20.18 -19.96 2.63
N GLY A 293 -20.82 -18.78 2.62
CA GLY A 293 -22.11 -18.53 3.25
C GLY A 293 -22.05 -18.11 4.72
N GLU A 294 -20.92 -18.22 5.38
CA GLU A 294 -20.70 -17.69 6.74
C GLU A 294 -20.36 -16.21 6.68
N GLN A 295 -20.92 -15.43 7.60
CA GLN A 295 -20.74 -14.00 7.66
C GLN A 295 -19.55 -13.62 8.55
N TYR A 296 -18.70 -12.70 8.03
CA TYR A 296 -17.58 -12.11 8.72
C TYR A 296 -17.66 -10.57 8.69
N PRO A 297 -17.48 -9.90 9.84
CA PRO A 297 -17.57 -10.48 11.19
C PRO A 297 -18.96 -11.10 11.44
N ALA A 298 -19.15 -11.80 12.54
CA ALA A 298 -20.37 -12.55 12.85
C ALA A 298 -21.68 -11.70 12.82
N ARG A 299 -21.55 -10.39 12.91
CA ARG A 299 -22.61 -9.39 12.65
C ARG A 299 -22.11 -8.36 11.64
N PRO A 300 -22.99 -7.73 10.82
CA PRO A 300 -22.57 -6.66 9.94
C PRO A 300 -21.93 -5.51 10.72
N VAL A 301 -20.87 -4.93 10.19
CA VAL A 301 -20.26 -3.72 10.73
C VAL A 301 -21.15 -2.52 10.42
N GLU A 302 -21.51 -1.77 11.43
CA GLU A 302 -22.34 -0.57 11.28
C GLU A 302 -21.49 0.66 10.97
N VAL A 303 -21.96 1.45 10.00
CA VAL A 303 -21.28 2.67 9.54
C VAL A 303 -22.15 3.90 9.80
N THR A 304 -22.96 3.85 10.84
CA THR A 304 -23.84 4.96 11.24
C THR A 304 -23.07 6.03 12.00
N GLY A 305 -23.53 7.27 11.94
CA GLY A 305 -22.89 8.40 12.61
C GLY A 305 -21.49 8.64 12.06
N LYS A 306 -20.50 8.70 12.95
CA LYS A 306 -19.08 8.98 12.61
C LYS A 306 -18.33 7.79 12.03
N GLY A 307 -18.95 6.63 11.89
CA GLY A 307 -18.28 5.44 11.38
C GLY A 307 -17.23 4.85 12.32
N ALA A 308 -17.39 5.03 13.63
CA ALA A 308 -16.39 4.60 14.62
C ALA A 308 -16.18 3.08 14.62
N GLU A 309 -17.23 2.28 14.42
CA GLU A 309 -17.10 0.83 14.33
C GLU A 309 -16.30 0.43 13.08
N ALA A 310 -16.60 1.03 11.93
CA ALA A 310 -15.85 0.75 10.69
C ALA A 310 -14.37 1.16 10.79
N LEU A 311 -14.07 2.28 11.47
CA LEU A 311 -12.69 2.66 11.76
C LEU A 311 -12.04 1.67 12.73
N GLY A 312 -12.77 1.23 13.75
CA GLY A 312 -12.30 0.21 14.68
C GLY A 312 -11.92 -1.08 13.97
N GLU A 313 -12.77 -1.58 13.08
CA GLU A 313 -12.50 -2.77 12.27
C GLU A 313 -11.30 -2.58 11.32
N PHE A 314 -11.16 -1.41 10.72
CA PHE A 314 -9.97 -1.11 9.91
C PHE A 314 -8.69 -1.15 10.75
N LEU A 315 -8.69 -0.52 11.93
CA LEU A 315 -7.54 -0.51 12.83
C LEU A 315 -7.25 -1.90 13.41
N LEU A 316 -8.27 -2.70 13.70
CA LEU A 316 -8.11 -4.11 14.11
C LEU A 316 -7.41 -4.90 13.01
N SER A 317 -7.88 -4.78 11.77
CA SER A 317 -7.29 -5.48 10.64
C SER A 317 -5.82 -5.09 10.37
N ASP A 318 -5.40 -3.92 10.87
CA ASP A 318 -4.03 -3.42 10.78
C ASP A 318 -3.24 -3.63 12.08
N HIS A 319 -3.80 -4.37 13.03
CA HIS A 319 -3.23 -4.64 14.37
C HIS A 319 -2.85 -3.37 15.15
N SER A 320 -3.50 -2.24 14.86
CA SER A 320 -3.15 -0.94 15.41
C SER A 320 -4.12 -0.41 16.47
N LEU A 321 -5.27 -1.03 16.71
CA LEU A 321 -6.29 -0.54 17.65
C LEU A 321 -5.76 -0.36 19.09
N VAL A 322 -4.91 -1.25 19.56
CA VAL A 322 -4.27 -1.20 20.89
C VAL A 322 -2.85 -0.66 20.87
N ASN A 323 -2.32 -0.32 19.73
CA ASN A 323 -0.96 0.22 19.60
C ASN A 323 -1.00 1.74 19.47
N PHE A 324 -1.02 2.42 20.61
CA PHE A 324 -1.05 3.89 20.67
C PHE A 324 0.22 4.56 20.11
N ASP A 325 1.29 3.79 19.90
CA ASP A 325 2.53 4.29 19.26
C ASP A 325 2.38 4.38 17.73
N LYS A 326 1.41 3.70 17.15
CA LYS A 326 1.14 3.75 15.72
C LYS A 326 0.34 5.01 15.38
N GLN A 327 0.95 5.89 14.62
CA GLN A 327 0.36 7.16 14.25
C GLN A 327 -0.32 7.02 12.89
N SER A 328 -1.58 7.40 12.81
CA SER A 328 -2.35 7.44 11.58
C SER A 328 -2.69 8.86 11.19
N SER A 329 -2.65 9.17 9.91
CA SER A 329 -3.10 10.46 9.36
C SER A 329 -4.58 10.48 8.98
N LEU A 330 -5.34 9.41 9.27
CA LEU A 330 -6.78 9.34 9.01
C LEU A 330 -7.61 10.32 9.85
N THR A 331 -7.08 10.79 10.99
CA THR A 331 -7.78 11.66 11.94
C THR A 331 -7.77 13.12 11.57
N LEU A 332 -7.14 13.49 10.45
CA LEU A 332 -7.01 14.88 10.07
C LEU A 332 -8.18 15.35 9.25
N ALA A 333 -8.96 16.22 9.89
CA ALA A 333 -9.92 17.05 9.21
C ALA A 333 -9.19 18.12 8.40
N VAL A 334 -9.28 18.06 7.08
CA VAL A 334 -8.90 19.18 6.23
C VAL A 334 -10.08 20.16 6.21
N GLY A 335 -9.84 21.36 6.66
CA GLY A 335 -10.84 22.42 6.60
C GLY A 335 -11.27 22.72 5.17
N SER A 336 -12.52 23.13 5.01
CA SER A 336 -13.16 23.42 3.73
C SER A 336 -12.46 24.49 2.88
N ASN A 337 -11.51 25.21 3.42
CA ASN A 337 -10.81 26.33 2.78
C ASN A 337 -9.39 25.97 2.31
N GLY A 338 -9.07 24.71 2.24
CA GLY A 338 -8.04 24.14 1.37
C GLY A 338 -6.61 24.60 1.53
N LEU A 339 -6.22 25.45 2.45
CA LEU A 339 -4.83 25.94 2.52
C LEU A 339 -4.41 26.55 3.86
N THR A 340 -5.27 26.69 4.82
CA THR A 340 -4.90 27.31 6.08
C THR A 340 -5.31 26.44 7.23
N ALA A 341 -4.34 26.04 8.01
CA ALA A 341 -4.39 25.38 9.30
C ALA A 341 -5.44 24.26 9.48
N PRO A 342 -5.12 23.15 10.12
CA PRO A 342 -6.09 22.14 10.50
C PRO A 342 -7.20 22.83 11.30
N GLN A 343 -8.43 22.76 10.78
CA GLN A 343 -9.57 23.29 11.49
C GLN A 343 -9.75 22.49 12.78
N PRO A 344 -9.89 23.15 13.90
CA PRO A 344 -10.15 22.45 15.15
C PRO A 344 -11.46 21.67 15.02
N PHE A 345 -11.52 20.54 15.64
CA PHE A 345 -12.62 19.56 15.66
C PHE A 345 -14.03 20.14 15.98
N ASN A 346 -14.14 21.42 16.24
CA ASN A 346 -15.36 22.09 16.72
C ASN A 346 -16.20 22.73 15.61
N GLY A 347 -15.87 22.50 14.34
CA GLY A 347 -16.78 22.84 13.24
C GLY A 347 -17.12 24.33 13.08
N ARG A 348 -16.21 25.24 13.37
CA ARG A 348 -16.41 26.66 13.09
C ARG A 348 -15.36 27.18 12.10
N ASP A 349 -15.79 27.92 11.11
CA ASP A 349 -14.89 28.61 10.20
C ASP A 349 -14.19 29.83 10.87
N ALA A 350 -13.28 30.46 10.15
CA ALA A 350 -12.58 31.66 10.63
C ALA A 350 -13.51 32.82 10.91
N ALA A 351 -14.76 32.82 10.44
CA ALA A 351 -15.80 33.78 10.69
C ALA A 351 -16.73 33.38 11.85
N GLY A 352 -16.48 32.23 12.49
CA GLY A 352 -17.27 31.73 13.61
C GLY A 352 -18.59 31.05 13.21
N ALA A 353 -18.89 30.90 11.94
CA ALA A 353 -20.05 30.16 11.46
C ALA A 353 -19.86 28.65 11.66
N ALA A 354 -20.93 27.96 12.09
CA ALA A 354 -20.92 26.53 12.22
C ALA A 354 -20.75 25.90 10.82
N VAL A 355 -19.59 25.31 10.56
CA VAL A 355 -19.41 24.41 9.43
C VAL A 355 -19.91 23.04 9.89
N ALA A 356 -20.68 22.34 9.05
CA ALA A 356 -21.06 20.98 9.35
C ALA A 356 -19.80 20.19 9.73
N PRO A 357 -19.79 19.45 10.84
CA PRO A 357 -18.59 18.80 11.33
C PRO A 357 -18.02 17.93 10.22
N LEU A 358 -16.86 18.30 9.73
CA LEU A 358 -16.08 17.50 8.81
C LEU A 358 -15.62 16.29 9.62
N GLU A 359 -16.27 15.17 9.42
CA GLU A 359 -15.85 13.94 10.03
C GLU A 359 -14.67 13.41 9.23
N PRO A 360 -13.45 13.40 9.79
CA PRO A 360 -12.23 13.14 9.00
C PRO A 360 -12.24 11.79 8.30
N TYR A 361 -12.94 10.85 8.88
CA TYR A 361 -13.05 9.48 8.37
C TYR A 361 -14.29 9.27 7.49
N SER A 362 -15.37 10.00 7.73
CA SER A 362 -16.68 9.77 7.13
C SER A 362 -17.12 10.84 6.13
N LEU A 363 -16.19 11.62 5.58
CA LEU A 363 -16.51 12.62 4.57
C LEU A 363 -17.16 11.95 3.35
N ASP A 364 -18.49 11.98 3.36
CA ASP A 364 -19.27 11.77 2.16
C ASP A 364 -19.04 12.98 1.25
N ALA A 365 -18.35 12.77 0.14
CA ALA A 365 -18.49 13.69 -0.96
C ALA A 365 -19.98 13.69 -1.32
N ALA A 366 -20.66 14.83 -1.11
CA ALA A 366 -22.05 14.95 -1.53
C ALA A 366 -22.12 14.57 -3.01
N ALA A 367 -23.08 13.75 -3.33
CA ALA A 367 -23.30 13.24 -4.65
C ALA A 367 -23.18 14.33 -5.71
N GLY A 368 -22.36 14.12 -6.71
CA GLY A 368 -22.18 15.04 -7.83
C GLY A 368 -21.27 16.24 -7.57
N THR A 369 -20.68 16.41 -6.39
CA THR A 369 -19.66 17.42 -6.21
C THR A 369 -18.32 16.88 -6.71
N THR A 370 -17.72 17.58 -7.65
CA THR A 370 -16.39 17.30 -8.19
C THR A 370 -15.40 17.44 -7.03
N ALA A 371 -15.00 16.32 -6.46
CA ALA A 371 -14.07 16.33 -5.33
C ALA A 371 -12.73 16.88 -5.80
N GLY A 372 -12.26 17.94 -5.14
CA GLY A 372 -10.92 18.44 -5.30
C GLY A 372 -10.60 19.14 -6.62
N ALA A 373 -11.53 19.90 -7.21
CA ALA A 373 -11.18 20.75 -8.34
C ALA A 373 -10.13 21.79 -7.93
N ILE A 374 -9.07 21.92 -8.72
CA ILE A 374 -8.05 22.94 -8.53
C ILE A 374 -8.45 24.18 -9.34
N ALA A 375 -8.53 25.34 -8.68
CA ALA A 375 -8.65 26.62 -9.34
C ALA A 375 -7.37 26.93 -10.14
N ALA A 376 -7.47 27.80 -11.13
CA ALA A 376 -6.35 28.22 -11.99
C ALA A 376 -5.13 28.79 -11.21
N ASN A 377 -5.31 29.19 -9.97
CA ASN A 377 -4.27 29.67 -9.05
C ASN A 377 -3.65 28.54 -8.17
N GLY A 378 -3.95 27.28 -8.43
CA GLY A 378 -3.47 26.15 -7.64
C GLY A 378 -4.22 25.89 -6.33
N ALA A 379 -5.28 26.66 -6.02
CA ALA A 379 -6.10 26.44 -4.83
C ALA A 379 -7.09 25.29 -5.04
N ILE A 380 -7.24 24.42 -4.06
CA ILE A 380 -8.27 23.37 -4.07
C ILE A 380 -9.60 24.02 -3.73
N THR A 381 -10.53 24.05 -4.68
CA THR A 381 -11.80 24.77 -4.56
C THR A 381 -12.95 23.92 -4.02
N ALA A 382 -12.82 22.61 -3.97
CA ALA A 382 -13.87 21.76 -3.43
C ALA A 382 -13.37 20.97 -2.22
N SER A 383 -14.16 21.02 -1.18
CA SER A 383 -13.83 20.69 0.19
C SER A 383 -14.01 19.22 0.58
N ASN A 384 -14.28 18.34 -0.37
CA ASN A 384 -14.73 16.98 -0.03
C ASN A 384 -13.80 15.90 -0.57
N ILE A 385 -12.54 15.94 -0.12
CA ILE A 385 -11.63 14.81 -0.32
C ILE A 385 -11.86 13.83 0.83
N GLY A 386 -12.60 12.77 0.57
CA GLY A 386 -12.85 11.73 1.56
C GLY A 386 -11.64 10.84 1.78
N SER A 387 -11.50 10.32 2.99
CA SER A 387 -10.49 9.31 3.35
C SER A 387 -11.14 8.02 3.88
N PHE A 388 -12.38 7.79 3.55
CA PHE A 388 -13.15 6.66 4.05
C PHE A 388 -12.57 5.32 3.57
N ILE A 389 -12.36 4.40 4.50
CA ILE A 389 -11.85 3.06 4.26
C ILE A 389 -12.62 2.12 5.16
N THR A 390 -12.90 0.93 4.68
CA THR A 390 -13.42 -0.17 5.49
C THR A 390 -12.54 -1.38 5.34
N ALA A 391 -12.49 -2.22 6.35
CA ALA A 391 -11.81 -3.51 6.28
C ALA A 391 -12.57 -4.55 7.08
N VAL A 392 -12.32 -5.80 6.76
CA VAL A 392 -12.75 -6.96 7.55
C VAL A 392 -11.52 -7.81 7.82
N GLU A 393 -11.25 -8.04 9.09
CA GLU A 393 -10.21 -8.96 9.53
C GLU A 393 -10.76 -10.39 9.49
N THR A 394 -9.95 -11.31 9.01
CA THR A 394 -10.27 -12.73 8.93
C THR A 394 -9.27 -13.60 9.69
N GLU A 395 -8.27 -12.99 10.33
CA GLU A 395 -7.35 -13.70 11.22
C GLU A 395 -8.01 -14.05 12.55
N THR A 396 -7.69 -15.21 13.07
CA THR A 396 -8.08 -15.59 14.45
C THR A 396 -7.07 -14.99 15.42
N GLY A 397 -7.47 -13.97 16.15
CA GLY A 397 -6.75 -13.05 17.01
C GLY A 397 -5.70 -13.57 18.01
N LEU A 398 -4.68 -14.29 17.55
CA LEU A 398 -3.54 -14.73 18.35
C LEU A 398 -2.25 -13.90 18.10
N SER A 399 -2.36 -12.77 17.43
CA SER A 399 -1.24 -11.88 17.19
C SER A 399 -1.13 -10.87 18.34
N ASP A 400 -0.06 -10.96 19.13
CA ASP A 400 0.29 -9.97 20.16
C ASP A 400 1.09 -8.77 19.61
N GLY A 401 1.12 -8.61 18.29
CA GLY A 401 1.80 -7.51 17.60
C GLY A 401 3.34 -7.56 17.61
N LYS A 402 3.95 -8.47 18.36
CA LYS A 402 5.42 -8.57 18.52
C LYS A 402 5.97 -9.97 18.27
N SER A 403 5.17 -10.99 18.41
CA SER A 403 5.55 -12.39 18.19
C SER A 403 5.21 -12.87 16.79
N ALA A 404 5.84 -13.96 16.37
CA ALA A 404 5.59 -14.58 15.09
C ALA A 404 4.08 -14.76 14.87
N ARG A 405 3.55 -14.14 13.84
CA ARG A 405 2.17 -14.33 13.41
C ARG A 405 1.95 -15.82 13.23
N ILE A 406 0.99 -16.38 13.93
CA ILE A 406 0.50 -17.69 13.59
C ILE A 406 -0.37 -17.48 12.36
N TYR A 407 -0.12 -18.21 11.29
CA TYR A 407 -0.90 -18.14 10.05
C TYR A 407 -2.32 -18.63 10.36
N SER A 408 -3.16 -17.68 10.70
CA SER A 408 -4.50 -17.93 11.22
C SER A 408 -5.59 -17.43 10.27
N GLY A 409 -5.20 -17.01 9.08
CA GLY A 409 -6.13 -16.57 8.06
C GLY A 409 -7.06 -17.68 7.61
N ILE A 410 -8.24 -17.29 7.14
CA ILE A 410 -9.25 -18.25 6.66
C ILE A 410 -8.88 -18.76 5.27
N SER A 411 -8.99 -20.09 5.09
CA SER A 411 -8.86 -20.68 3.77
C SER A 411 -10.09 -20.38 2.91
N THR A 412 -9.84 -19.79 1.74
CA THR A 412 -10.89 -19.53 0.73
C THR A 412 -10.74 -20.42 -0.51
N ILE A 413 -9.86 -21.43 -0.46
CA ILE A 413 -9.72 -22.41 -1.53
C ILE A 413 -11.04 -23.14 -1.71
N SER A 414 -11.56 -23.14 -2.95
CA SER A 414 -12.87 -23.73 -3.30
C SER A 414 -14.07 -23.07 -2.59
N SER A 415 -13.91 -21.92 -1.98
CA SER A 415 -14.96 -21.16 -1.33
C SER A 415 -15.34 -19.93 -2.14
N THR A 416 -16.60 -19.49 -2.02
CA THR A 416 -17.02 -18.20 -2.58
C THR A 416 -16.81 -17.10 -1.55
N VAL A 417 -16.16 -16.02 -1.94
CA VAL A 417 -15.98 -14.83 -1.11
C VAL A 417 -16.83 -13.71 -1.69
N ASN A 418 -17.84 -13.26 -0.95
CA ASN A 418 -18.76 -12.22 -1.37
C ASN A 418 -18.73 -11.04 -0.41
N TYR A 419 -18.63 -9.85 -0.93
CA TYR A 419 -18.87 -8.61 -0.18
C TYR A 419 -20.34 -8.24 -0.28
N ARG A 420 -20.92 -7.72 0.81
CA ARG A 420 -22.25 -7.13 0.84
C ARG A 420 -22.21 -5.79 1.55
N GLY A 421 -22.57 -4.73 0.82
CA GLY A 421 -22.76 -3.38 1.36
C GLY A 421 -24.24 -2.99 1.35
N VAL A 422 -24.72 -2.34 2.40
CA VAL A 422 -26.05 -1.77 2.52
C VAL A 422 -25.92 -0.25 2.59
N TYR A 423 -26.69 0.47 1.80
CA TYR A 423 -26.59 1.90 1.62
C TYR A 423 -27.96 2.55 1.88
N SER A 424 -28.01 3.74 2.44
CA SER A 424 -29.26 4.47 2.59
C SER A 424 -29.76 5.07 1.25
N ALA A 425 -28.82 5.55 0.42
CA ALA A 425 -29.08 6.10 -0.90
C ALA A 425 -27.82 5.98 -1.78
N GLY A 426 -27.34 4.75 -1.98
CA GLY A 426 -26.08 4.50 -2.69
C GLY A 426 -26.06 5.05 -4.10
N GLN A 427 -24.92 5.56 -4.51
CA GLN A 427 -24.69 6.11 -5.84
C GLN A 427 -23.65 5.29 -6.59
N ALA A 428 -23.55 5.53 -7.89
CA ALA A 428 -22.55 4.86 -8.71
C ALA A 428 -21.14 5.12 -8.17
N ALA A 429 -20.43 4.07 -7.87
CA ALA A 429 -19.05 4.11 -7.34
C ALA A 429 -18.22 2.96 -7.89
N GLN A 430 -16.91 3.17 -7.96
CA GLN A 430 -15.94 2.12 -8.16
C GLN A 430 -15.54 1.58 -6.79
N LEU A 431 -15.69 0.28 -6.58
CA LEU A 431 -15.22 -0.41 -5.40
C LEU A 431 -13.93 -1.15 -5.73
N ASP A 432 -12.90 -0.88 -4.95
CA ASP A 432 -11.65 -1.63 -5.02
C ASP A 432 -11.48 -2.44 -3.74
N PHE A 433 -11.32 -3.73 -3.91
CA PHE A 433 -11.10 -4.70 -2.86
C PHE A 433 -9.65 -5.14 -2.89
N PHE A 434 -8.96 -5.01 -1.76
CA PHE A 434 -7.59 -5.48 -1.60
C PHE A 434 -7.58 -6.60 -0.55
N ALA A 435 -7.41 -7.82 -1.03
CA ALA A 435 -7.25 -8.99 -0.17
C ALA A 435 -5.79 -9.17 0.19
N GLN A 436 -5.46 -9.17 1.47
CA GLN A 436 -4.16 -9.54 1.99
C GLN A 436 -4.18 -11.01 2.40
N PHE A 437 -3.14 -11.73 2.03
CA PHE A 437 -3.03 -13.16 2.30
C PHE A 437 -1.58 -13.58 2.45
N THR A 438 -1.36 -14.69 3.15
CA THR A 438 -0.02 -15.27 3.32
C THR A 438 0.36 -16.12 2.13
N VAL A 439 1.61 -15.98 1.68
CA VAL A 439 2.25 -16.84 0.67
C VAL A 439 3.56 -17.41 1.20
N MET A 440 3.87 -18.62 0.83
CA MET A 440 5.19 -19.20 1.05
C MET A 440 6.01 -19.14 -0.24
N LEU A 441 7.14 -18.46 -0.18
CA LEU A 441 8.13 -18.44 -1.24
C LEU A 441 9.16 -19.51 -0.94
N SER A 442 9.25 -20.53 -1.79
CA SER A 442 10.22 -21.60 -1.67
C SER A 442 11.29 -21.46 -2.76
N LEU A 443 12.52 -21.24 -2.35
CA LEU A 443 13.68 -21.06 -3.23
C LEU A 443 14.60 -22.28 -3.09
N ASN A 444 14.84 -22.99 -4.18
CA ASN A 444 15.67 -24.20 -4.17
C ASN A 444 17.04 -23.91 -4.83
N MET A 445 18.14 -24.24 -4.15
CA MET A 445 19.51 -24.09 -4.67
C MET A 445 19.78 -24.84 -5.98
N ARG A 446 18.98 -25.87 -6.29
CA ARG A 446 19.19 -26.71 -7.48
C ARG A 446 18.62 -26.11 -8.77
N GLY A 447 18.28 -24.83 -8.79
CA GLY A 447 18.01 -24.08 -10.01
C GLY A 447 16.66 -24.32 -10.66
N THR A 448 15.69 -24.89 -9.97
CA THR A 448 14.38 -25.21 -10.53
C THR A 448 13.30 -24.15 -10.30
N GLY A 449 13.66 -22.95 -9.91
CA GLY A 449 12.70 -21.81 -9.89
C GLY A 449 12.25 -21.38 -8.51
N VAL A 450 11.67 -20.19 -8.49
CA VAL A 450 10.92 -19.65 -7.37
C VAL A 450 9.48 -20.15 -7.51
N TYR A 451 9.01 -20.87 -6.52
CA TYR A 451 7.60 -21.24 -6.44
C TYR A 451 6.94 -20.38 -5.37
N ALA A 452 6.03 -19.52 -5.76
CA ALA A 452 5.07 -18.92 -4.81
C ALA A 452 3.97 -19.96 -4.60
N ILE A 453 4.00 -20.64 -3.47
CA ILE A 453 2.92 -21.53 -3.07
C ILE A 453 2.07 -20.74 -2.10
N SER A 454 0.81 -20.51 -2.44
CA SER A 454 -0.16 -20.05 -1.44
C SER A 454 -0.31 -21.18 -0.42
N VAL A 455 0.02 -20.92 0.82
CA VAL A 455 -0.16 -21.88 1.93
C VAL A 455 -1.57 -21.77 2.47
#